data_797ab2ffdb83f5e4b8f6f56cd3602aaf
#
_entry.id   797ab2ffdb83f5e4b8f6f56cd3602aaf
#
_cell.length_a   1.000
_cell.length_b   1.000
_cell.length_c   1.000
_cell.angle_alpha   90.00
_cell.angle_beta   90.00
_cell.angle_gamma   90.00
#
_symmetry.space_group_name_H-M   'P 1'
#
loop_
_entity.id
_entity.type
_entity.pdbx_description
1 polymer ?
#
loop_
_entity_poly.entity_id
_entity_poly.type
_entity_poly.pdbx_seq_one_letter_code
_entity_poly.pdbx_strand_id
1 'polypeptide(L)'
;MAIMATEVDPAGVEPRAILQAADFRNTHVLEVGAGDGRLTFRYAEEPKFVVGVDTNELDIRSAAKVPRAELRGHAQFLCASATALPFSAEEFEIVLLASSL
;
A
#
# COMPACT_ATOMS: atom_id res chain seq x y z
N MET A 1 -0.89 -16.38 -2.17
CA MET A 1 -1.26 -14.95 -2.00
C MET A 1 -2.13 -14.81 -0.77
N ALA A 2 -1.80 -13.88 0.08
CA ALA A 2 -2.62 -13.54 1.24
C ALA A 2 -3.35 -12.22 0.98
N ILE A 3 -4.65 -12.20 1.20
CA ILE A 3 -5.45 -10.99 1.04
C ILE A 3 -5.82 -10.50 2.43
N MET A 4 -5.50 -9.25 2.70
CA MET A 4 -5.78 -8.62 3.98
C MET A 4 -6.62 -7.38 3.74
N ALA A 5 -7.79 -7.33 4.36
CA ALA A 5 -8.67 -6.17 4.30
C ALA A 5 -8.57 -5.40 5.61
N THR A 6 -8.42 -4.10 5.50
CA THR A 6 -8.41 -3.23 6.67
C THR A 6 -9.15 -1.95 6.36
N GLU A 7 -9.89 -1.47 7.33
CA GLU A 7 -10.43 -0.12 7.29
C GLU A 7 -9.45 0.78 8.03
N VAL A 8 -8.87 1.72 7.31
CA VAL A 8 -8.08 2.75 7.93
C VAL A 8 -9.01 3.90 8.26
N ASP A 9 -9.48 3.90 9.47
CA ASP A 9 -10.30 4.95 10.02
C ASP A 9 -9.37 6.11 10.41
N PRO A 10 -9.65 7.34 9.99
CA PRO A 10 -8.85 8.49 10.44
C PRO A 10 -8.82 8.63 11.96
N ALA A 11 -9.78 8.05 12.67
CA ALA A 11 -9.84 8.09 14.14
C ALA A 11 -8.98 7.02 14.82
N GLY A 12 -8.22 6.23 14.07
CA GLY A 12 -7.19 5.45 14.72
C GLY A 12 -7.30 3.96 14.69
N VAL A 13 -7.60 3.40 13.53
CA VAL A 13 -7.27 1.99 13.37
C VAL A 13 -5.76 1.87 13.53
N GLU A 14 -5.38 1.03 14.43
CA GLU A 14 -3.99 0.79 14.75
C GLU A 14 -3.25 0.22 13.55
N PRO A 15 -2.40 1.00 12.87
CA PRO A 15 -1.53 0.43 11.84
C PRO A 15 -0.71 -0.74 12.37
N ARG A 16 -0.45 -0.74 13.67
CA ARG A 16 0.25 -1.84 14.33
C ARG A 16 -0.47 -3.17 14.22
N ALA A 17 -1.81 -3.17 14.27
CA ALA A 17 -2.56 -4.41 14.17
C ALA A 17 -2.35 -5.05 12.80
N ILE A 18 -2.25 -4.24 11.75
CA ILE A 18 -1.99 -4.71 10.40
C ILE A 18 -0.57 -5.21 10.28
N LEU A 19 0.39 -4.45 10.80
CA LEU A 19 1.80 -4.82 10.75
C LEU A 19 2.08 -6.09 11.55
N GLN A 20 1.31 -6.35 12.60
CA GLN A 20 1.44 -7.56 13.40
C GLN A 20 0.75 -8.76 12.77
N ALA A 21 -0.27 -8.52 11.96
CA ALA A 21 -1.06 -9.59 11.35
C ALA A 21 -0.36 -10.27 10.18
N ALA A 22 0.66 -9.65 9.61
CA ALA A 22 1.34 -10.18 8.46
C ALA A 22 2.85 -10.03 8.58
N ASP A 23 3.56 -10.99 8.01
CA ASP A 23 5.00 -10.87 7.83
C ASP A 23 5.27 -10.30 6.44
N PHE A 24 5.64 -9.04 6.40
CA PHE A 24 5.89 -8.34 5.14
C PHE A 24 7.30 -8.57 4.58
N ARG A 25 8.19 -9.18 5.34
CA ARG A 25 9.59 -9.32 4.92
C ARG A 25 9.72 -10.13 3.64
N ASN A 26 10.49 -9.59 2.71
CA ASN A 26 10.78 -10.22 1.42
C ASN A 26 9.55 -10.49 0.56
N THR A 27 8.48 -9.70 0.75
CA THR A 27 7.26 -9.87 -0.03
C THR A 27 7.08 -8.74 -1.03
N HIS A 28 6.25 -9.01 -2.04
CA HIS A 28 5.72 -8.00 -2.93
C HIS A 28 4.29 -7.71 -2.47
N VAL A 29 4.02 -6.46 -2.17
CA VAL A 29 2.73 -6.03 -1.61
C VAL A 29 2.00 -5.14 -2.61
N LEU A 30 0.72 -5.42 -2.82
CA LEU A 30 -0.18 -4.52 -3.52
C LEU A 30 -1.11 -3.90 -2.49
N GLU A 31 -1.07 -2.59 -2.36
CA GLU A 31 -1.99 -1.87 -1.49
C GLU A 31 -3.03 -1.16 -2.34
N VAL A 32 -4.28 -1.59 -2.23
CA VAL A 32 -5.42 -1.00 -2.93
C VAL A 32 -6.07 0.01 -2.02
N GLY A 33 -6.27 1.22 -2.53
CA GLY A 33 -6.79 2.32 -1.72
C GLY A 33 -5.68 3.05 -0.95
N ALA A 34 -4.50 3.14 -1.53
CA ALA A 34 -3.32 3.69 -0.86
C ALA A 34 -3.44 5.18 -0.51
N GLY A 35 -4.25 5.92 -1.25
CA GLY A 35 -4.42 7.35 -1.01
C GLY A 35 -3.09 8.09 -1.10
N ASP A 36 -2.81 8.89 -0.08
CA ASP A 36 -1.58 9.68 -0.01
C ASP A 36 -0.40 8.91 0.61
N GLY A 37 -0.58 7.61 0.83
CA GLY A 37 0.49 6.76 1.32
C GLY A 37 0.64 6.66 2.82
N ARG A 38 -0.31 7.18 3.59
CA ARG A 38 -0.19 7.19 5.06
C ARG A 38 0.06 5.81 5.64
N LEU A 39 -0.69 4.81 5.20
CA LEU A 39 -0.49 3.46 5.67
C LEU A 39 0.78 2.86 5.06
N THR A 40 0.99 3.08 3.78
CA THR A 40 2.14 2.55 3.05
C THR A 40 3.45 2.89 3.74
N PHE A 41 3.62 4.15 4.13
CA PHE A 41 4.87 4.61 4.75
C PHE A 41 5.13 4.02 6.14
N ARG A 42 4.12 3.37 6.72
CA ARG A 42 4.29 2.72 8.02
C ARG A 42 5.02 1.37 7.93
N TYR A 43 4.90 0.68 6.78
CA TYR A 43 5.45 -0.66 6.67
C TYR A 43 6.38 -0.85 5.45
N ALA A 44 6.50 0.14 4.58
CA ALA A 44 7.12 -0.05 3.27
C ALA A 44 8.60 -0.43 3.31
N GLU A 45 9.27 -0.28 4.44
CA GLU A 45 10.66 -0.69 4.57
C GLU A 45 10.82 -2.21 4.65
N GLU A 46 9.80 -2.93 5.10
CA GLU A 46 9.90 -4.37 5.31
C GLU A 46 9.73 -5.20 4.04
N PRO A 47 8.73 -4.90 3.17
CA PRO A 47 8.57 -5.65 1.93
C PRO A 47 9.75 -5.43 0.98
N LYS A 48 9.90 -6.35 0.07
CA LYS A 48 10.84 -6.19 -1.03
C LYS A 48 10.37 -5.06 -1.96
N PHE A 49 9.06 -4.96 -2.16
CA PHE A 49 8.48 -3.93 -3.00
C PHE A 49 6.99 -3.75 -2.69
N VAL A 50 6.53 -2.51 -2.73
CA VAL A 50 5.11 -2.17 -2.54
C VAL A 50 4.63 -1.38 -3.74
N VAL A 51 3.47 -1.76 -4.27
CA VAL A 51 2.74 -0.94 -5.24
C VAL A 51 1.46 -0.46 -4.57
N GLY A 52 1.32 0.84 -4.41
CA GLY A 52 0.10 1.45 -3.91
C GLY A 52 -0.73 2.00 -5.06
N VAL A 53 -2.00 1.64 -5.11
CA VAL A 53 -2.91 2.14 -6.13
C VAL A 53 -4.11 2.83 -5.52
N ASP A 54 -4.60 3.85 -6.19
CA ASP A 54 -5.80 4.57 -5.81
C ASP A 54 -6.34 5.29 -7.03
N THR A 55 -7.64 5.53 -7.05
CA THR A 55 -8.26 6.30 -8.14
C THR A 55 -8.09 7.81 -7.95
N ASN A 56 -7.73 8.26 -6.75
CA ASN A 56 -7.54 9.67 -6.46
C ASN A 56 -6.16 10.12 -6.95
N GLU A 57 -6.14 10.81 -8.08
CA GLU A 57 -4.90 11.24 -8.70
C GLU A 57 -4.10 12.21 -7.84
N LEU A 58 -4.78 13.12 -7.13
CA LEU A 58 -4.09 14.10 -6.28
C LEU A 58 -3.39 13.42 -5.11
N ASP A 59 -4.04 12.45 -4.50
CA ASP A 59 -3.46 11.69 -3.40
C ASP A 59 -2.25 10.89 -3.88
N ILE A 60 -2.37 10.24 -5.02
CA ILE A 60 -1.26 9.45 -5.58
C ILE A 60 -0.08 10.35 -5.92
N ARG A 61 -0.32 11.52 -6.46
CA ARG A 61 0.75 12.48 -6.72
C ARG A 61 1.44 12.92 -5.43
N SER A 62 0.66 13.13 -4.37
CA SER A 62 1.21 13.49 -3.06
C SER A 62 2.07 12.37 -2.51
N ALA A 63 1.60 11.12 -2.60
CA ALA A 63 2.35 9.97 -2.15
C ALA A 63 3.68 9.83 -2.89
N ALA A 64 3.65 10.01 -4.21
CA ALA A 64 4.84 9.86 -5.05
C ALA A 64 5.90 10.92 -4.81
N LYS A 65 5.51 12.08 -4.25
CA LYS A 65 6.42 13.19 -4.00
C LYS A 65 7.14 13.12 -2.66
N VAL A 66 6.72 12.23 -1.77
CA VAL A 66 7.32 12.15 -0.45
C VAL A 66 8.79 11.73 -0.58
N PRO A 67 9.74 12.58 -0.17
CA PRO A 67 11.16 12.28 -0.33
C PRO A 67 11.66 11.40 0.81
N ARG A 68 11.36 10.11 0.72
CA ARG A 68 11.87 9.14 1.68
C ARG A 68 12.96 8.32 1.03
N ALA A 69 14.19 8.76 1.23
CA ALA A 69 15.35 8.14 0.61
C ALA A 69 15.44 6.65 0.95
N GLU A 70 15.09 6.30 2.17
CA GLU A 70 15.10 4.91 2.65
C GLU A 70 14.09 4.02 1.93
N LEU A 71 13.08 4.61 1.29
CA LEU A 71 12.04 3.88 0.57
C LEU A 71 12.27 3.84 -0.94
N ARG A 72 13.35 4.44 -1.43
CA ARG A 72 13.64 4.44 -2.87
C ARG A 72 13.79 3.02 -3.37
N GLY A 73 13.00 2.69 -4.42
CA GLY A 73 12.99 1.36 -4.99
C GLY A 73 12.13 0.37 -4.24
N HIS A 74 11.57 0.75 -3.10
CA HIS A 74 10.72 -0.13 -2.30
C HIS A 74 9.23 0.17 -2.44
N ALA A 75 8.87 1.36 -2.90
CA ALA A 75 7.46 1.73 -3.03
C ALA A 75 7.22 2.51 -4.30
N GLN A 76 6.13 2.22 -4.97
CA GLN A 76 5.68 2.91 -6.16
C GLN A 76 4.18 3.15 -6.06
N PHE A 77 3.71 4.30 -6.55
CA PHE A 77 2.30 4.67 -6.48
C PHE A 77 1.76 4.86 -7.89
N LEU A 78 0.56 4.31 -8.12
CA LEU A 78 -0.10 4.37 -9.42
C LEU A 78 -1.55 4.82 -9.26
N CYS A 79 -2.00 5.71 -10.14
CA CYS A 79 -3.41 6.04 -10.23
C CYS A 79 -4.09 4.96 -11.06
N ALA A 80 -4.83 4.09 -10.39
CA ALA A 80 -5.49 2.96 -11.05
C ALA A 80 -6.68 2.49 -10.23
N SER A 81 -7.63 1.85 -10.90
CA SER A 81 -8.74 1.19 -10.24
C SER A 81 -8.39 -0.26 -9.91
N ALA A 82 -8.90 -0.74 -8.79
CA ALA A 82 -8.75 -2.15 -8.42
C ALA A 82 -9.34 -3.11 -9.45
N THR A 83 -10.30 -2.63 -10.26
CA THR A 83 -10.94 -3.44 -11.30
C THR A 83 -10.21 -3.39 -12.64
N ALA A 84 -9.19 -2.55 -12.75
CA ALA A 84 -8.46 -2.35 -14.02
C ALA A 84 -6.98 -2.13 -13.75
N LEU A 85 -6.37 -3.08 -13.06
CA LEU A 85 -4.95 -3.02 -12.75
C LEU A 85 -4.11 -3.34 -13.99
N PRO A 86 -2.98 -2.63 -14.19
CA PRO A 86 -2.09 -2.90 -15.33
C PRO A 86 -1.21 -4.12 -15.14
N PHE A 87 -1.47 -4.93 -14.12
CA PHE A 87 -0.69 -6.12 -13.78
C PHE A 87 -1.60 -7.14 -13.12
N SER A 88 -1.11 -8.36 -12.96
CA SER A 88 -1.84 -9.42 -12.26
C SER A 88 -1.63 -9.32 -10.75
N ALA A 89 -2.71 -9.45 -9.99
CA ALA A 89 -2.62 -9.51 -8.54
C ALA A 89 -1.84 -10.75 -8.05
N GLU A 90 -1.72 -11.77 -8.89
CA GLU A 90 -0.95 -12.97 -8.56
C GLU A 90 0.56 -12.69 -8.45
N GLU A 91 1.02 -11.56 -8.94
CA GLU A 91 2.40 -11.15 -8.79
C GLU A 91 2.77 -10.75 -7.38
N PHE A 92 1.78 -10.64 -6.50
CA PHE A 92 1.97 -10.17 -5.13
C PHE A 92 1.66 -11.27 -4.14
N GLU A 93 2.50 -11.43 -3.13
CA GLU A 93 2.24 -12.37 -2.04
C GLU A 93 1.20 -11.82 -1.07
N ILE A 94 1.11 -10.49 -0.95
CA ILE A 94 0.14 -9.84 -0.07
C ILE A 94 -0.63 -8.81 -0.86
N VAL A 95 -1.95 -8.85 -0.76
CA VAL A 95 -2.84 -7.80 -1.26
C VAL A 95 -3.52 -7.17 -0.06
N LEU A 96 -3.24 -5.89 0.17
CA LEU A 96 -3.79 -5.14 1.28
C LEU A 96 -4.88 -4.23 0.76
N LEU A 97 -6.09 -4.42 1.26
CA LEU A 97 -7.22 -3.56 0.90
C LEU A 97 -7.36 -2.49 1.97
N ALA A 98 -6.91 -1.30 1.65
CA ALA A 98 -7.01 -0.16 2.53
C ALA A 98 -8.23 0.66 2.16
N SER A 99 -9.00 1.04 3.15
CA SER A 99 -10.13 1.91 2.95
C SER A 99 -9.87 3.19 3.72
N SER A 100 -9.77 4.29 3.00
CA SER A 100 -9.70 5.60 3.63
C SER A 100 -11.10 6.21 3.58
N LEU A 101 -11.67 6.38 4.71
CA LEU A 101 -12.93 7.09 4.84
C LEU A 101 -12.68 8.55 5.15
#